data_bcde02221d16c87e907b8f4281d707f3
#
_entry.id   bcde02221d16c87e907b8f4281d707f3
#
_cell.length_a   1.000
_cell.length_b   1.000
_cell.length_c   1.000
_cell.angle_alpha   90.00
_cell.angle_beta   90.00
_cell.angle_gamma   90.00
#
_symmetry.space_group_name_H-M   'P 1'
#
loop_
_entity.id
_entity.type
_entity.pdbx_description
1 polymer ?
#
loop_
_entity_poly.entity_id
_entity_poly.type
_entity_poly.pdbx_seq_one_letter_code
_entity_poly.pdbx_strand_id
1 'polypeptide(L)'
;MLLRRVWAGVCLILLAAACGGGEMSLTEYVERIDAIFDRGIQQYEALASSPEGLVLIVGQGSHLGLADPRARLTDFTPQDLHVALEQVAAIQAEALEAAAAIDPPEQVAEFHVLFFRELPIAELAARAGTAADWEELSESAEMIAYRNALAADNRVCVDFQAKLDASADRGVFADTPWIPSDLKDVVDYALGCGSLPEHPEDVYRPPPTAP
;
A
#
# COMPACT_ATOMS: atom_id res chain seq x y z
N MET A 1 -31.57 -37.14 -32.87
CA MET A 1 -30.39 -37.63 -32.12
C MET A 1 -29.09 -37.18 -32.76
N LEU A 2 -28.86 -35.85 -32.89
CA LEU A 2 -27.67 -35.31 -33.61
C LEU A 2 -27.28 -33.91 -33.17
N LEU A 3 -27.44 -33.60 -31.87
CA LEU A 3 -27.08 -32.25 -31.32
C LEU A 3 -26.26 -32.31 -30.03
N ARG A 4 -25.52 -33.37 -29.76
CA ARG A 4 -24.79 -33.58 -28.50
C ARG A 4 -23.27 -33.73 -28.63
N ARG A 5 -22.69 -33.48 -29.82
CA ARG A 5 -21.26 -33.72 -30.09
C ARG A 5 -20.42 -32.48 -30.48
N VAL A 6 -20.96 -31.27 -30.43
CA VAL A 6 -20.22 -30.04 -30.84
C VAL A 6 -19.67 -29.21 -29.67
N TRP A 7 -20.06 -29.53 -28.42
CA TRP A 7 -19.63 -28.72 -27.24
C TRP A 7 -18.38 -29.24 -26.51
N ALA A 8 -17.78 -30.34 -26.93
CA ALA A 8 -16.57 -30.88 -26.30
C ALA A 8 -15.25 -30.37 -26.91
N GLY A 9 -15.32 -29.64 -28.03
CA GLY A 9 -14.12 -29.17 -28.75
C GLY A 9 -13.65 -27.76 -28.42
N VAL A 10 -14.47 -26.92 -27.76
CA VAL A 10 -14.16 -25.49 -27.53
C VAL A 10 -13.50 -25.23 -26.16
N CYS A 11 -13.69 -26.14 -25.19
CA CYS A 11 -13.07 -25.96 -23.87
C CYS A 11 -11.59 -26.38 -23.79
N LEU A 12 -11.01 -26.98 -24.81
CA LEU A 12 -9.62 -27.49 -24.79
C LEU A 12 -8.60 -26.48 -25.38
N ILE A 13 -9.07 -25.42 -26.03
CA ILE A 13 -8.17 -24.40 -26.63
C ILE A 13 -7.85 -23.23 -25.68
N LEU A 14 -8.63 -23.04 -24.60
CA LEU A 14 -8.39 -21.96 -23.62
C LEU A 14 -7.42 -22.35 -22.51
N LEU A 15 -6.99 -23.61 -22.42
CA LEU A 15 -5.99 -24.04 -21.42
C LEU A 15 -4.54 -24.09 -21.94
N ALA A 16 -4.33 -23.83 -23.23
CA ALA A 16 -2.99 -23.86 -23.84
C ALA A 16 -2.29 -22.49 -23.87
N ALA A 17 -2.96 -21.40 -23.46
CA ALA A 17 -2.36 -20.06 -23.39
C ALA A 17 -1.72 -19.74 -22.02
N ALA A 18 -1.76 -20.66 -21.05
CA ALA A 18 -1.25 -20.45 -19.70
C ALA A 18 0.13 -21.11 -19.45
N CYS A 19 0.79 -21.65 -20.48
CA CYS A 19 2.13 -22.24 -20.37
C CYS A 19 3.13 -21.54 -21.31
N GLY A 20 3.08 -20.21 -21.41
CA GLY A 20 4.18 -19.42 -21.89
C GLY A 20 5.09 -19.11 -20.71
N GLY A 21 6.04 -19.98 -20.36
CA GLY A 21 7.05 -19.74 -19.35
C GLY A 21 8.07 -18.71 -19.83
N GLY A 22 7.61 -17.49 -20.11
CA GLY A 22 8.46 -16.31 -20.28
C GLY A 22 8.55 -15.59 -18.96
N GLU A 23 9.74 -15.14 -18.61
CA GLU A 23 9.97 -14.24 -17.49
C GLU A 23 9.05 -13.01 -17.63
N MET A 24 8.37 -12.60 -16.53
CA MET A 24 7.48 -11.43 -16.52
C MET A 24 8.26 -10.18 -16.94
N SER A 25 7.71 -9.38 -17.86
CA SER A 25 8.32 -8.11 -18.21
C SER A 25 8.20 -7.09 -17.08
N LEU A 26 9.10 -6.10 -17.05
CA LEU A 26 9.02 -5.02 -16.06
C LEU A 26 7.70 -4.24 -16.17
N THR A 27 7.22 -4.02 -17.38
CA THR A 27 5.92 -3.34 -17.63
C THR A 27 4.77 -4.14 -17.05
N GLU A 28 4.69 -5.44 -17.33
CA GLU A 28 3.65 -6.32 -16.78
C GLU A 28 3.73 -6.39 -15.24
N TYR A 29 4.95 -6.38 -14.69
CA TYR A 29 5.16 -6.32 -13.25
C TYR A 29 4.56 -5.06 -12.65
N VAL A 30 4.88 -3.88 -13.20
CA VAL A 30 4.37 -2.59 -12.71
C VAL A 30 2.84 -2.54 -12.82
N GLU A 31 2.24 -3.00 -13.93
CA GLU A 31 0.78 -3.08 -14.09
C GLU A 31 0.12 -3.94 -13.00
N ARG A 32 0.72 -5.07 -12.65
CA ARG A 32 0.18 -5.95 -11.61
C ARG A 32 0.30 -5.33 -10.22
N ILE A 33 1.40 -4.67 -9.94
CA ILE A 33 1.63 -3.97 -8.68
C ILE A 33 0.65 -2.81 -8.54
N ASP A 34 0.51 -1.98 -9.59
CA ASP A 34 -0.45 -0.88 -9.65
C ASP A 34 -1.87 -1.36 -9.30
N ALA A 35 -2.32 -2.47 -9.89
CA ALA A 35 -3.63 -3.03 -9.60
C ALA A 35 -3.81 -3.50 -8.14
N ILE A 36 -2.74 -3.90 -7.45
CA ILE A 36 -2.77 -4.26 -6.02
C ILE A 36 -2.89 -2.99 -5.18
N PHE A 37 -2.05 -1.99 -5.46
CA PHE A 37 -2.06 -0.73 -4.73
C PHE A 37 -3.36 0.04 -4.92
N ASP A 38 -3.86 0.16 -6.15
CA ASP A 38 -5.14 0.80 -6.47
C ASP A 38 -6.28 0.22 -5.64
N ARG A 39 -6.35 -1.11 -5.55
CA ARG A 39 -7.36 -1.78 -4.73
C ARG A 39 -7.19 -1.45 -3.25
N GLY A 40 -5.97 -1.54 -2.74
CA GLY A 40 -5.67 -1.21 -1.34
C GLY A 40 -5.99 0.24 -1.00
N ILE A 41 -5.62 1.17 -1.89
CA ILE A 41 -5.92 2.61 -1.74
C ILE A 41 -7.43 2.84 -1.73
N GLN A 42 -8.19 2.26 -2.66
CA GLN A 42 -9.65 2.40 -2.70
C GLN A 42 -10.32 1.87 -1.42
N GLN A 43 -9.87 0.74 -0.90
CA GLN A 43 -10.36 0.19 0.37
C GLN A 43 -10.00 1.10 1.54
N TYR A 44 -8.76 1.59 1.58
CA TYR A 44 -8.30 2.53 2.62
C TYR A 44 -9.07 3.85 2.57
N GLU A 45 -9.27 4.45 1.39
CA GLU A 45 -10.03 5.68 1.22
C GLU A 45 -11.50 5.52 1.64
N ALA A 46 -12.11 4.38 1.30
CA ALA A 46 -13.47 4.07 1.73
C ALA A 46 -13.56 3.97 3.26
N LEU A 47 -12.59 3.30 3.90
CA LEU A 47 -12.49 3.23 5.36
C LEU A 47 -12.26 4.63 5.96
N ALA A 48 -11.26 5.34 5.47
CA ALA A 48 -10.87 6.66 5.97
C ALA A 48 -11.97 7.72 5.82
N SER A 49 -12.89 7.52 4.88
CA SER A 49 -14.08 8.36 4.68
C SER A 49 -15.24 7.98 5.59
N SER A 50 -15.15 6.86 6.30
CA SER A 50 -16.15 6.43 7.29
C SER A 50 -15.93 7.12 8.64
N PRO A 51 -16.96 7.21 9.49
CA PRO A 51 -16.80 7.75 10.85
C PRO A 51 -15.74 7.00 11.67
N GLU A 52 -15.65 5.69 11.50
CA GLU A 52 -14.71 4.81 12.20
C GLU A 52 -13.27 5.00 11.74
N GLY A 53 -13.08 5.34 10.46
CA GLY A 53 -11.75 5.48 9.86
C GLY A 53 -11.18 6.89 9.89
N LEU A 54 -11.95 7.90 10.28
CA LEU A 54 -11.50 9.30 10.28
C LEU A 54 -10.25 9.54 11.13
N VAL A 55 -10.06 8.78 12.21
CA VAL A 55 -8.88 8.82 13.07
C VAL A 55 -7.58 8.50 12.29
N LEU A 56 -7.64 7.68 11.25
CA LEU A 56 -6.47 7.33 10.42
C LEU A 56 -5.91 8.58 9.72
N ILE A 57 -6.77 9.38 9.10
CA ILE A 57 -6.36 10.58 8.36
C ILE A 57 -5.88 11.66 9.32
N VAL A 58 -6.61 11.88 10.41
CA VAL A 58 -6.26 12.90 11.39
C VAL A 58 -4.93 12.58 12.06
N GLY A 59 -4.68 11.30 12.33
CA GLY A 59 -3.46 10.86 13.00
C GLY A 59 -2.22 10.84 12.10
N GLN A 60 -2.40 10.68 10.78
CA GLN A 60 -1.29 10.69 9.81
C GLN A 60 -0.92 12.09 9.31
N GLY A 61 -1.70 13.11 9.69
CA GLY A 61 -1.59 14.43 9.07
C GLY A 61 -2.27 14.43 7.70
N SER A 62 -2.95 15.50 7.36
CA SER A 62 -3.91 15.63 6.25
C SER A 62 -3.30 15.54 4.83
N HIS A 63 -2.37 14.64 4.55
CA HIS A 63 -1.75 14.49 3.22
C HIS A 63 -2.76 14.10 2.14
N LEU A 64 -3.83 13.40 2.47
CA LEU A 64 -4.83 12.95 1.50
C LEU A 64 -5.96 13.97 1.24
N GLY A 65 -5.95 15.12 1.89
CA GLY A 65 -6.99 16.16 1.68
C GLY A 65 -8.41 15.74 2.11
N LEU A 66 -8.56 14.58 2.73
CA LEU A 66 -9.84 13.98 3.11
C LEU A 66 -10.30 14.39 4.53
N ALA A 67 -9.38 14.90 5.37
CA ALA A 67 -9.72 15.26 6.74
C ALA A 67 -10.56 16.55 6.80
N ASP A 68 -11.59 16.57 7.66
CA ASP A 68 -12.18 17.83 8.10
C ASP A 68 -11.05 18.67 8.74
N PRO A 69 -10.74 19.88 8.25
CA PRO A 69 -9.66 20.70 8.79
C PRO A 69 -9.86 21.10 10.26
N ARG A 70 -11.01 20.77 10.83
CA ARG A 70 -11.35 21.01 12.23
C ARG A 70 -11.14 19.79 13.12
N ALA A 71 -11.07 18.58 12.55
CA ALA A 71 -10.88 17.37 13.31
C ALA A 71 -9.44 17.32 13.85
N ARG A 72 -9.30 16.92 15.10
CA ARG A 72 -8.02 16.79 15.81
C ARG A 72 -7.87 15.39 16.37
N LEU A 73 -6.64 14.92 16.52
CA LEU A 73 -6.38 13.62 17.11
C LEU A 73 -7.03 13.48 18.51
N THR A 74 -7.11 14.59 19.26
CA THR A 74 -7.74 14.65 20.58
C THR A 74 -9.27 14.46 20.57
N ASP A 75 -9.90 14.49 19.39
CA ASP A 75 -11.34 14.21 19.25
C ASP A 75 -11.62 12.69 19.22
N PHE A 76 -10.57 11.88 19.16
CA PHE A 76 -10.60 10.43 19.12
C PHE A 76 -9.86 9.83 20.31
N THR A 77 -10.10 8.55 20.54
CA THR A 77 -9.39 7.73 21.54
C THR A 77 -8.46 6.72 20.86
N PRO A 78 -7.46 6.15 21.59
CA PRO A 78 -6.70 5.03 21.08
C PRO A 78 -7.57 3.82 20.67
N GLN A 79 -8.73 3.64 21.33
CA GLN A 79 -9.68 2.58 20.98
C GLN A 79 -10.33 2.80 19.60
N ASP A 80 -10.57 4.06 19.19
CA ASP A 80 -11.07 4.36 17.84
C ASP A 80 -9.99 3.99 16.79
N LEU A 81 -8.73 4.26 17.10
CA LEU A 81 -7.61 3.83 16.25
C LEU A 81 -7.48 2.30 16.18
N HIS A 82 -7.66 1.59 17.30
CA HIS A 82 -7.66 0.12 17.30
C HIS A 82 -8.65 -0.43 16.28
N VAL A 83 -9.91 0.00 16.34
CA VAL A 83 -10.98 -0.47 15.43
C VAL A 83 -10.63 -0.19 13.96
N ALA A 84 -10.09 0.99 13.68
CA ALA A 84 -9.69 1.36 12.33
C ALA A 84 -8.49 0.54 11.84
N LEU A 85 -7.47 0.33 12.68
CA LEU A 85 -6.27 -0.42 12.32
C LEU A 85 -6.53 -1.92 12.11
N GLU A 86 -7.50 -2.54 12.78
CA GLU A 86 -7.90 -3.91 12.48
C GLU A 86 -8.38 -4.05 11.03
N GLN A 87 -9.10 -3.05 10.50
CA GLN A 87 -9.52 -3.04 9.10
C GLN A 87 -8.34 -2.77 8.15
N VAL A 88 -7.42 -1.87 8.52
CA VAL A 88 -6.19 -1.63 7.74
C VAL A 88 -5.32 -2.89 7.68
N ALA A 89 -5.22 -3.65 8.78
CA ALA A 89 -4.50 -4.92 8.79
C ALA A 89 -5.11 -5.95 7.83
N ALA A 90 -6.44 -5.98 7.71
CA ALA A 90 -7.11 -6.85 6.73
C ALA A 90 -6.81 -6.42 5.28
N ILE A 91 -6.83 -5.10 4.99
CA ILE A 91 -6.45 -4.56 3.67
C ILE A 91 -4.99 -4.94 3.34
N GLN A 92 -4.08 -4.78 4.29
CA GLN A 92 -2.69 -5.18 4.12
C GLN A 92 -2.56 -6.67 3.81
N ALA A 93 -3.26 -7.54 4.56
CA ALA A 93 -3.20 -8.98 4.35
C ALA A 93 -3.64 -9.38 2.93
N GLU A 94 -4.70 -8.76 2.40
CA GLU A 94 -5.14 -8.98 1.01
C GLU A 94 -4.07 -8.55 0.00
N ALA A 95 -3.42 -7.41 0.22
CA ALA A 95 -2.36 -6.91 -0.65
C ALA A 95 -1.13 -7.84 -0.62
N LEU A 96 -0.73 -8.33 0.55
CA LEU A 96 0.38 -9.28 0.71
C LEU A 96 0.09 -10.62 0.05
N GLU A 97 -1.14 -11.15 0.17
CA GLU A 97 -1.56 -12.37 -0.50
C GLU A 97 -1.51 -12.23 -2.03
N ALA A 98 -2.03 -11.10 -2.55
CA ALA A 98 -2.00 -10.81 -3.97
C ALA A 98 -0.56 -10.65 -4.51
N ALA A 99 0.31 -9.99 -3.75
CA ALA A 99 1.72 -9.81 -4.10
C ALA A 99 2.49 -11.12 -4.09
N ALA A 100 2.23 -12.01 -3.14
CA ALA A 100 2.88 -13.32 -3.04
C ALA A 100 2.60 -14.22 -4.28
N ALA A 101 1.57 -13.91 -5.06
CA ALA A 101 1.26 -14.61 -6.31
C ALA A 101 2.04 -14.07 -7.52
N ILE A 102 2.84 -13.01 -7.33
CA ILE A 102 3.64 -12.39 -8.39
C ILE A 102 5.07 -12.95 -8.32
N ASP A 103 5.57 -13.44 -9.46
CA ASP A 103 6.98 -13.78 -9.64
C ASP A 103 7.68 -12.57 -10.31
N PRO A 104 8.37 -11.72 -9.52
CA PRO A 104 8.90 -10.46 -10.03
C PRO A 104 10.11 -10.69 -10.94
N PRO A 105 10.32 -9.83 -11.96
CA PRO A 105 11.56 -9.85 -12.74
C PRO A 105 12.79 -9.71 -11.85
N GLU A 106 13.90 -10.40 -12.19
CA GLU A 106 15.12 -10.41 -11.39
C GLU A 106 15.60 -9.00 -11.00
N GLN A 107 15.50 -8.05 -11.95
CA GLN A 107 15.92 -6.66 -11.77
C GLN A 107 15.18 -5.88 -10.68
N VAL A 108 13.99 -6.34 -10.25
CA VAL A 108 13.14 -5.69 -9.23
C VAL A 108 12.76 -6.63 -8.09
N ALA A 109 13.25 -7.86 -8.07
CA ALA A 109 12.91 -8.85 -7.06
C ALA A 109 13.22 -8.38 -5.63
N GLU A 110 14.33 -7.69 -5.41
CA GLU A 110 14.69 -7.12 -4.11
C GLU A 110 13.68 -6.06 -3.66
N PHE A 111 13.26 -5.17 -4.59
CA PHE A 111 12.27 -4.14 -4.27
C PHE A 111 10.89 -4.75 -4.00
N HIS A 112 10.50 -5.79 -4.73
CA HIS A 112 9.25 -6.49 -4.47
C HIS A 112 9.16 -6.98 -3.03
N VAL A 113 10.21 -7.62 -2.52
CA VAL A 113 10.28 -8.08 -1.11
C VAL A 113 10.20 -6.91 -0.13
N LEU A 114 10.83 -5.78 -0.44
CA LEU A 114 10.83 -4.60 0.43
C LEU A 114 9.48 -3.88 0.43
N PHE A 115 8.80 -3.78 -0.72
CA PHE A 115 7.48 -3.16 -0.84
C PHE A 115 6.37 -3.97 -0.16
N PHE A 116 6.41 -5.29 -0.31
CA PHE A 116 5.39 -6.17 0.24
C PHE A 116 5.84 -6.84 1.55
N ARG A 117 6.62 -6.13 2.35
CA ARG A 117 6.85 -6.56 3.72
C ARG A 117 5.65 -6.22 4.59
N GLU A 118 5.43 -7.04 5.58
CA GLU A 118 4.41 -6.79 6.58
C GLU A 118 4.78 -5.57 7.43
N LEU A 119 3.88 -4.59 7.51
CA LEU A 119 3.97 -3.49 8.47
C LEU A 119 3.39 -3.96 9.81
N PRO A 120 3.89 -3.50 10.97
CA PRO A 120 3.43 -3.92 12.29
C PRO A 120 2.08 -3.29 12.67
N ILE A 121 1.08 -3.40 11.77
CA ILE A 121 -0.24 -2.77 11.93
C ILE A 121 -1.06 -3.55 12.97
N ALA A 122 -1.01 -4.88 12.96
CA ALA A 122 -1.75 -5.71 13.88
C ALA A 122 -1.26 -5.54 15.33
N GLU A 123 0.06 -5.43 15.53
CA GLU A 123 0.66 -5.17 16.84
C GLU A 123 0.27 -3.78 17.34
N LEU A 124 0.31 -2.77 16.47
CA LEU A 124 -0.12 -1.42 16.81
C LEU A 124 -1.62 -1.37 17.13
N ALA A 125 -2.46 -2.09 16.37
CA ALA A 125 -3.89 -2.21 16.65
C ALA A 125 -4.12 -2.79 18.05
N ALA A 126 -3.47 -3.90 18.38
CA ALA A 126 -3.58 -4.54 19.70
C ALA A 126 -3.13 -3.59 20.83
N ARG A 127 -2.04 -2.84 20.61
CA ARG A 127 -1.55 -1.86 21.58
C ARG A 127 -2.51 -0.68 21.75
N ALA A 128 -3.07 -0.16 20.66
CA ALA A 128 -4.08 0.91 20.69
C ALA A 128 -5.32 0.50 21.51
N GLY A 129 -5.75 -0.76 21.39
CA GLY A 129 -6.86 -1.31 22.17
C GLY A 129 -6.64 -1.39 23.69
N THR A 130 -5.39 -1.23 24.16
CA THR A 130 -5.01 -1.34 25.58
C THR A 130 -4.42 -0.04 26.16
N ALA A 131 -4.08 0.94 25.31
CA ALA A 131 -3.51 2.21 25.76
C ALA A 131 -4.58 3.06 26.46
N ALA A 132 -4.20 3.69 27.58
CA ALA A 132 -5.09 4.55 28.34
C ALA A 132 -5.33 5.89 27.62
N ASP A 133 -4.33 6.39 26.91
CA ASP A 133 -4.37 7.65 26.19
C ASP A 133 -3.37 7.70 25.02
N TRP A 134 -3.36 8.83 24.30
CA TRP A 134 -2.46 9.05 23.16
C TRP A 134 -0.99 9.20 23.55
N GLU A 135 -0.66 9.67 24.74
CA GLU A 135 0.70 9.81 25.21
C GLU A 135 1.31 8.42 25.42
N GLU A 136 0.63 7.57 26.15
CA GLU A 136 1.04 6.17 26.36
C GLU A 136 1.18 5.41 25.03
N LEU A 137 0.23 5.56 24.11
CA LEU A 137 0.30 4.92 22.79
C LEU A 137 1.47 5.45 21.96
N SER A 138 1.66 6.77 21.93
CA SER A 138 2.68 7.43 21.12
C SER A 138 4.11 7.05 21.51
N GLU A 139 4.33 6.70 22.79
CA GLU A 139 5.62 6.27 23.34
C GLU A 139 5.81 4.76 23.35
N SER A 140 4.79 4.00 22.91
CA SER A 140 4.87 2.53 22.89
C SER A 140 5.89 2.01 21.88
N ALA A 141 6.42 0.81 22.14
CA ALA A 141 7.36 0.15 21.25
C ALA A 141 6.71 -0.16 19.88
N GLU A 142 5.42 -0.48 19.86
CA GLU A 142 4.65 -0.78 18.66
C GLU A 142 4.47 0.47 17.79
N MET A 143 4.18 1.62 18.38
CA MET A 143 4.10 2.89 17.64
C MET A 143 5.45 3.30 17.07
N ILE A 144 6.52 3.15 17.85
CA ILE A 144 7.89 3.43 17.39
C ILE A 144 8.26 2.49 16.24
N ALA A 145 7.93 1.19 16.35
CA ALA A 145 8.18 0.23 15.28
C ALA A 145 7.40 0.57 14.00
N TYR A 146 6.14 0.99 14.12
CA TYR A 146 5.32 1.41 13.00
C TYR A 146 5.89 2.65 12.29
N ARG A 147 6.26 3.70 13.03
CA ARG A 147 6.90 4.90 12.47
C ARG A 147 8.22 4.58 11.77
N ASN A 148 9.03 3.71 12.35
CA ASN A 148 10.28 3.25 11.73
C ASN A 148 10.03 2.46 10.44
N ALA A 149 8.96 1.67 10.39
CA ALA A 149 8.57 0.95 9.19
C ALA A 149 8.15 1.92 8.07
N LEU A 150 7.31 2.91 8.36
CA LEU A 150 6.95 3.97 7.40
C LEU A 150 8.17 4.74 6.87
N ALA A 151 9.09 5.11 7.76
CA ALA A 151 10.35 5.77 7.36
C ALA A 151 11.23 4.88 6.47
N ALA A 152 11.18 3.56 6.67
CA ALA A 152 11.89 2.63 5.81
C ALA A 152 11.21 2.49 4.44
N ASP A 153 9.86 2.51 4.36
CA ASP A 153 9.12 2.50 3.10
C ASP A 153 9.41 3.75 2.27
N ASN A 154 9.45 4.93 2.89
CA ASN A 154 9.87 6.15 2.20
C ASN A 154 11.26 5.99 1.54
N ARG A 155 12.23 5.36 2.22
CA ARG A 155 13.56 5.10 1.64
C ARG A 155 13.49 4.12 0.47
N VAL A 156 12.72 3.05 0.60
CA VAL A 156 12.52 2.07 -0.50
C VAL A 156 11.92 2.75 -1.72
N CYS A 157 10.94 3.64 -1.53
CA CYS A 157 10.35 4.43 -2.61
C CYS A 157 11.39 5.28 -3.35
N VAL A 158 12.22 6.01 -2.60
CA VAL A 158 13.29 6.85 -3.18
C VAL A 158 14.32 6.01 -3.96
N ASP A 159 14.76 4.90 -3.38
CA ASP A 159 15.75 4.01 -4.00
C ASP A 159 15.18 3.34 -5.27
N PHE A 160 13.91 2.96 -5.24
CA PHE A 160 13.26 2.37 -6.41
C PHE A 160 13.05 3.39 -7.51
N GLN A 161 12.62 4.61 -7.20
CA GLN A 161 12.53 5.70 -8.18
C GLN A 161 13.90 5.94 -8.85
N ALA A 162 14.97 6.01 -8.08
CA ALA A 162 16.32 6.19 -8.62
C ALA A 162 16.72 5.04 -9.58
N LYS A 163 16.30 3.81 -9.28
CA LYS A 163 16.53 2.66 -10.17
C LYS A 163 15.68 2.74 -11.43
N LEU A 164 14.44 3.16 -11.34
CA LEU A 164 13.58 3.39 -12.51
C LEU A 164 14.15 4.49 -13.40
N ASP A 165 14.57 5.62 -12.84
CA ASP A 165 15.19 6.73 -13.58
C ASP A 165 16.43 6.27 -14.34
N ALA A 166 17.28 5.47 -13.72
CA ALA A 166 18.45 4.89 -14.37
C ALA A 166 18.08 3.91 -15.51
N SER A 167 16.92 3.28 -15.42
CA SER A 167 16.40 2.35 -16.44
C SER A 167 15.67 3.07 -17.57
N ALA A 168 15.13 4.27 -17.31
CA ALA A 168 14.35 5.06 -18.26
C ALA A 168 15.19 5.55 -19.44
N ASP A 169 16.44 5.89 -19.22
CA ASP A 169 17.37 6.23 -20.32
C ASP A 169 17.50 5.11 -21.35
N ARG A 170 16.96 3.94 -21.04
CA ARG A 170 16.93 2.75 -21.90
C ARG A 170 15.60 2.52 -22.61
N GLY A 171 14.63 3.41 -22.46
CA GLY A 171 13.32 3.29 -23.14
C GLY A 171 12.45 2.15 -22.63
N VAL A 172 12.68 1.65 -21.42
CA VAL A 172 11.95 0.50 -20.84
C VAL A 172 10.44 0.74 -20.80
N PHE A 173 10.02 1.99 -20.61
CA PHE A 173 8.61 2.39 -20.51
C PHE A 173 8.10 3.16 -21.74
N ALA A 174 8.90 3.28 -22.82
CA ALA A 174 8.58 4.11 -23.98
C ALA A 174 7.23 3.76 -24.66
N ASP A 175 6.80 2.51 -24.55
CA ASP A 175 5.59 1.98 -25.19
C ASP A 175 4.42 1.77 -24.20
N THR A 176 4.51 2.31 -22.98
CA THR A 176 3.50 2.10 -21.94
C THR A 176 2.63 3.36 -21.80
N PRO A 177 1.46 3.46 -22.48
CA PRO A 177 0.71 4.72 -22.63
C PRO A 177 0.08 5.25 -21.33
N TRP A 178 -0.03 4.42 -20.29
CA TRP A 178 -0.59 4.80 -18.99
C TRP A 178 0.49 5.19 -17.96
N ILE A 179 1.77 4.88 -18.22
CA ILE A 179 2.86 5.38 -17.40
C ILE A 179 3.18 6.80 -17.85
N PRO A 180 3.16 7.80 -16.94
CA PRO A 180 3.53 9.16 -17.27
C PRO A 180 4.91 9.23 -17.94
N SER A 181 5.08 10.14 -18.90
CA SER A 181 6.35 10.32 -19.59
C SER A 181 7.47 10.86 -18.68
N ASP A 182 7.10 11.39 -17.50
CA ASP A 182 7.99 11.77 -16.42
C ASP A 182 7.99 10.66 -15.36
N LEU A 183 9.07 9.92 -15.28
CA LEU A 183 9.23 8.76 -14.39
C LEU A 183 9.20 9.12 -12.89
N LYS A 184 9.27 10.39 -12.53
CA LYS A 184 9.07 10.81 -11.14
C LYS A 184 7.71 10.40 -10.60
N ASP A 185 6.72 10.31 -11.50
CA ASP A 185 5.35 10.02 -11.13
C ASP A 185 5.07 8.51 -11.02
N VAL A 186 5.95 7.64 -11.54
CA VAL A 186 5.70 6.18 -11.52
C VAL A 186 5.63 5.64 -10.12
N VAL A 187 6.57 5.98 -9.26
CA VAL A 187 6.63 5.47 -7.87
C VAL A 187 5.50 6.07 -7.04
N ASP A 188 5.22 7.36 -7.24
CA ASP A 188 4.14 8.05 -6.54
C ASP A 188 2.77 7.59 -7.01
N TYR A 189 2.62 7.34 -8.31
CA TYR A 189 1.35 7.02 -8.94
C TYR A 189 1.03 5.52 -8.88
N ALA A 190 1.97 4.67 -9.30
CA ALA A 190 1.73 3.24 -9.44
C ALA A 190 2.06 2.42 -8.18
N LEU A 191 2.84 2.95 -7.26
CA LEU A 191 3.32 2.23 -6.08
C LEU A 191 2.84 2.83 -4.76
N GLY A 192 1.96 3.81 -4.81
CA GLY A 192 1.37 4.43 -3.62
C GLY A 192 2.36 5.22 -2.75
N CYS A 193 3.58 5.47 -3.23
CA CYS A 193 4.61 6.19 -2.48
C CYS A 193 4.19 7.61 -2.11
N GLY A 194 3.41 8.28 -2.98
CA GLY A 194 2.84 9.60 -2.71
C GLY A 194 1.83 9.64 -1.56
N SER A 195 1.34 8.48 -1.10
CA SER A 195 0.43 8.38 0.05
C SER A 195 1.17 8.20 1.38
N LEU A 196 2.48 7.95 1.38
CA LEU A 196 3.27 7.81 2.58
C LEU A 196 3.44 9.16 3.29
N PRO A 197 3.42 9.20 4.63
CA PRO A 197 3.60 10.44 5.37
C PRO A 197 5.01 11.01 5.16
N GLU A 198 5.11 12.31 4.88
CA GLU A 198 6.38 13.02 4.73
C GLU A 198 7.20 12.99 6.03
N HIS A 199 6.50 13.04 7.18
CA HIS A 199 7.06 13.02 8.52
C HIS A 199 6.54 11.82 9.32
N PRO A 200 7.05 10.59 9.07
CA PRO A 200 6.61 9.39 9.76
C PRO A 200 6.73 9.47 11.29
N GLU A 201 7.70 10.23 11.79
CA GLU A 201 7.92 10.44 13.22
C GLU A 201 6.77 11.14 13.92
N ASP A 202 5.94 11.89 13.20
CA ASP A 202 4.82 12.67 13.76
C ASP A 202 3.46 11.94 13.65
N VAL A 203 3.43 10.79 13.00
CA VAL A 203 2.20 9.98 12.86
C VAL A 203 1.66 9.60 14.24
N TYR A 204 0.39 9.89 14.49
CA TYR A 204 -0.31 9.69 15.77
C TYR A 204 0.38 10.33 16.98
N ARG A 205 1.09 11.44 16.78
CA ARG A 205 1.67 12.20 17.88
C ARG A 205 0.64 13.23 18.37
N PRO A 206 0.26 13.20 19.65
CA PRO A 206 -0.60 14.26 20.20
C PRO A 206 0.12 15.61 20.14
N PRO A 207 -0.61 16.71 19.93
CA PRO A 207 -0.01 18.02 20.00
C PRO A 207 0.56 18.26 21.41
N PRO A 208 1.69 19.01 21.54
CA PRO A 208 2.24 19.31 22.83
C PRO A 208 1.18 20.00 23.70
N THR A 209 1.02 19.49 24.92
CA THR A 209 0.13 20.12 25.90
C THR A 209 0.62 21.54 26.14
N ALA A 210 -0.24 22.53 25.89
CA ALA A 210 0.10 23.93 26.16
C ALA A 210 0.47 24.10 27.64
N PRO A 211 1.54 24.84 27.96
CA PRO A 211 2.01 25.06 29.34
C PRO A 211 0.99 25.84 30.17
#